data_4e9e1d9fc296b93051b6e99b001127d2
#
_entry.id   4e9e1d9fc296b93051b6e99b001127d2
#
_cell.length_a   1.000
_cell.length_b   1.000
_cell.length_c   1.000
_cell.angle_alpha   90.00
_cell.angle_beta   90.00
_cell.angle_gamma   90.00
#
_symmetry.space_group_name_H-M   'P 1'
#
loop_
_entity.id
_entity.type
_entity.pdbx_description
1 polymer ?
#
loop_
_entity_poly.entity_id
_entity_poly.type
_entity_poly.pdbx_seq_one_letter_code
_entity_poly.pdbx_strand_id
1 'polypeptide(L)'
;FGLFFLGLSLLKEAVPDLKSGIANEQDASAVESIRYWIGLIGGKGYLSYVFFMIGGIILTLIVQSSSAAMAITITCAINGWFSEDAFESFRISAAVVLGENIGTTVTAWLASLGANTEAKRAARAHFLFNVIGTVWMLIVFIPFAGMVWEIAQHLPDSLKSAKKEFASSEVAF
;
A
#
# COMPACT_ATOMS: atom_id res chain seq x y z
N PHE A 1 -1.40 -11.04 -20.53
CA PHE A 1 -2.40 -10.29 -19.72
C PHE A 1 -3.22 -11.25 -18.83
N GLY A 2 -3.72 -12.43 -19.32
CA GLY A 2 -4.57 -13.33 -18.53
C GLY A 2 -3.96 -13.83 -17.22
N LEU A 3 -2.67 -14.18 -17.19
CA LEU A 3 -1.98 -14.61 -15.97
C LEU A 3 -1.87 -13.49 -14.94
N PHE A 4 -1.74 -12.22 -15.36
CA PHE A 4 -1.72 -11.07 -14.46
C PHE A 4 -3.09 -10.89 -13.79
N PHE A 5 -4.18 -10.94 -14.56
CA PHE A 5 -5.54 -10.82 -14.02
C PHE A 5 -5.90 -12.01 -13.12
N LEU A 6 -5.50 -13.22 -13.48
CA LEU A 6 -5.65 -14.39 -12.63
C LEU A 6 -4.92 -14.22 -11.30
N GLY A 7 -3.66 -13.75 -11.32
CA GLY A 7 -2.89 -13.48 -10.11
C GLY A 7 -3.53 -12.40 -9.23
N LEU A 8 -4.08 -11.34 -9.82
CA LEU A 8 -4.79 -10.29 -9.09
C LEU A 8 -6.11 -10.81 -8.49
N SER A 9 -6.83 -11.66 -9.21
CA SER A 9 -8.06 -12.30 -8.72
C SER A 9 -7.77 -13.22 -7.53
N LEU A 10 -6.75 -14.07 -7.63
CA LEU A 10 -6.31 -14.95 -6.54
C LEU A 10 -5.83 -14.12 -5.32
N LEU A 11 -5.17 -12.99 -5.55
CA LEU A 11 -4.76 -12.09 -4.46
C LEU A 11 -5.97 -11.50 -3.76
N LYS A 12 -6.99 -11.05 -4.50
CA LYS A 12 -8.24 -10.52 -3.92
C LYS A 12 -8.98 -11.59 -3.10
N GLU A 13 -8.98 -12.84 -3.57
CA GLU A 13 -9.60 -13.96 -2.87
C GLU A 13 -8.82 -14.37 -1.61
N ALA A 14 -7.48 -14.25 -1.65
CA ALA A 14 -6.62 -14.58 -0.53
C ALA A 14 -6.67 -13.54 0.61
N VAL A 15 -7.12 -12.31 0.34
CA VAL A 15 -7.25 -11.26 1.37
C VAL A 15 -8.70 -11.18 1.84
N PRO A 16 -9.01 -11.58 3.09
CA PRO A 16 -10.37 -11.55 3.62
C PRO A 16 -11.00 -10.16 3.55
N ASP A 17 -12.27 -10.09 3.18
CA ASP A 17 -13.05 -8.86 3.19
C ASP A 17 -13.65 -8.62 4.58
N LEU A 18 -13.10 -7.65 5.30
CA LEU A 18 -13.56 -7.30 6.64
C LEU A 18 -14.87 -6.49 6.66
N LYS A 19 -15.25 -5.92 5.50
CA LYS A 19 -16.49 -5.14 5.39
C LYS A 19 -17.71 -6.03 5.20
N SER A 20 -17.56 -7.14 4.49
CA SER A 20 -18.66 -8.07 4.21
C SER A 20 -18.96 -9.03 5.35
N GLY A 21 -18.14 -9.10 6.38
CA GLY A 21 -18.32 -10.00 7.50
C GLY A 21 -18.12 -11.49 7.17
N ILE A 22 -17.69 -11.82 5.98
CA ILE A 22 -17.41 -13.20 5.53
C ILE A 22 -15.96 -13.53 5.82
N ALA A 23 -15.60 -13.61 7.09
CA ALA A 23 -14.37 -14.29 7.48
C ALA A 23 -14.75 -15.75 7.81
N ASN A 24 -14.11 -16.70 7.13
CA ASN A 24 -14.19 -18.11 7.56
C ASN A 24 -13.69 -18.21 9.01
N GLU A 25 -14.30 -19.06 9.83
CA GLU A 25 -13.95 -19.17 11.27
C GLU A 25 -12.46 -19.44 11.53
N GLN A 26 -11.74 -20.04 10.57
CA GLN A 26 -10.31 -20.31 10.67
C GLN A 26 -9.44 -19.06 10.47
N ASP A 27 -9.90 -18.09 9.66
CA ASP A 27 -9.20 -16.84 9.42
C ASP A 27 -9.58 -15.77 10.46
N ALA A 28 -10.67 -15.95 11.17
CA ALA A 28 -11.21 -14.98 12.12
C ALA A 28 -10.19 -14.60 13.21
N SER A 29 -9.46 -15.55 13.76
CA SER A 29 -8.48 -15.29 14.83
C SER A 29 -7.26 -14.52 14.35
N ALA A 30 -6.77 -14.82 13.13
CA ALA A 30 -5.65 -14.11 12.51
C ALA A 30 -6.06 -12.69 12.12
N VAL A 31 -7.24 -12.55 11.53
CA VAL A 31 -7.84 -11.27 11.15
C VAL A 31 -8.08 -10.40 12.40
N GLU A 32 -8.62 -10.95 13.47
CA GLU A 32 -8.86 -10.23 14.72
C GLU A 32 -7.54 -9.76 15.36
N SER A 33 -6.52 -10.60 15.34
CA SER A 33 -5.18 -10.23 15.80
C SER A 33 -4.60 -9.09 14.99
N ILE A 34 -4.67 -9.15 13.66
CA ILE A 34 -4.17 -8.09 12.76
C ILE A 34 -4.98 -6.80 13.00
N ARG A 35 -6.30 -6.89 13.11
CA ARG A 35 -7.18 -5.75 13.40
C ARG A 35 -6.85 -5.10 14.75
N TYR A 36 -6.57 -5.91 15.76
CA TYR A 36 -6.12 -5.43 17.06
C TYR A 36 -4.81 -4.63 16.93
N TRP A 37 -3.81 -5.16 16.24
CA TRP A 37 -2.54 -4.47 16.02
C TRP A 37 -2.68 -3.20 15.18
N ILE A 38 -3.49 -3.25 14.11
CA ILE A 38 -3.80 -2.06 13.30
C ILE A 38 -4.51 -1.01 14.15
N GLY A 39 -5.48 -1.41 14.98
CA GLY A 39 -6.19 -0.51 15.89
C GLY A 39 -5.29 0.07 16.98
N LEU A 40 -4.35 -0.72 17.50
CA LEU A 40 -3.37 -0.25 18.50
C LEU A 40 -2.40 0.80 17.92
N ILE A 41 -2.04 0.65 16.66
CA ILE A 41 -1.15 1.57 15.93
C ILE A 41 -1.94 2.74 15.36
N GLY A 42 -3.14 2.47 14.87
CA GLY A 42 -4.07 3.47 14.35
C GLY A 42 -4.51 4.44 15.46
N GLY A 43 -4.88 5.64 15.09
CA GLY A 43 -5.37 6.64 16.05
C GLY A 43 -4.30 7.37 16.87
N LYS A 44 -3.01 7.03 16.70
CA LYS A 44 -1.88 7.75 17.33
C LYS A 44 -1.44 9.00 16.55
N GLY A 45 -2.29 9.51 15.69
CA GLY A 45 -2.01 10.68 14.87
C GLY A 45 -0.85 10.43 13.89
N TYR A 46 0.08 11.36 13.82
CA TYR A 46 1.20 11.30 12.86
C TYR A 46 2.10 10.07 13.01
N LEU A 47 2.28 9.57 14.22
CA LEU A 47 3.08 8.37 14.48
C LEU A 47 2.50 7.11 13.81
N SER A 48 1.19 7.02 13.66
CA SER A 48 0.55 5.92 12.91
C SER A 48 1.10 5.81 11.50
N TYR A 49 1.18 6.93 10.79
CA TYR A 49 1.69 6.92 9.39
C TYR A 49 3.15 6.46 9.32
N VAL A 50 3.98 6.82 10.29
CA VAL A 50 5.37 6.34 10.37
C VAL A 50 5.41 4.82 10.59
N PHE A 51 4.57 4.28 11.46
CA PHE A 51 4.49 2.83 11.67
C PHE A 51 4.01 2.08 10.44
N PHE A 52 2.98 2.58 9.76
CA PHE A 52 2.48 1.98 8.54
C PHE A 52 3.49 2.08 7.39
N MET A 53 4.25 3.17 7.31
CA MET A 53 5.37 3.30 6.38
C MET A 53 6.44 2.22 6.63
N ILE A 54 6.81 1.98 7.90
CA ILE A 54 7.74 0.89 8.24
C ILE A 54 7.16 -0.46 7.83
N GLY A 55 5.86 -0.67 8.03
CA GLY A 55 5.13 -1.85 7.55
C GLY A 55 5.27 -2.03 6.03
N GLY A 56 5.15 -0.97 5.25
CA GLY A 56 5.35 -0.98 3.80
C GLY A 56 6.78 -1.34 3.39
N ILE A 57 7.80 -0.85 4.10
CA ILE A 57 9.19 -1.26 3.89
C ILE A 57 9.33 -2.78 4.08
N ILE A 58 8.83 -3.30 5.20
CA ILE A 58 8.90 -4.72 5.52
C ILE A 58 8.15 -5.55 4.49
N LEU A 59 6.94 -5.15 4.12
CA LEU A 59 6.12 -5.82 3.11
C LEU A 59 6.90 -5.95 1.79
N THR A 60 7.50 -4.86 1.31
CA THR A 60 8.26 -4.88 0.04
C THR A 60 9.53 -5.73 0.15
N LEU A 61 10.21 -5.73 1.29
CA LEU A 61 11.38 -6.59 1.52
C LEU A 61 11.03 -8.08 1.47
N ILE A 62 9.85 -8.46 1.98
CA ILE A 62 9.36 -9.84 1.95
C ILE A 62 8.89 -10.22 0.54
N VAL A 63 8.06 -9.39 -0.07
CA VAL A 63 7.43 -9.67 -1.37
C VAL A 63 8.43 -9.49 -2.53
N GLN A 64 9.43 -8.63 -2.37
CA GLN A 64 10.48 -8.30 -3.38
C GLN A 64 9.91 -7.80 -4.72
N SER A 65 8.69 -7.29 -4.71
CA SER A 65 8.00 -6.72 -5.85
C SER A 65 7.14 -5.55 -5.40
N SER A 66 7.49 -4.34 -5.82
CA SER A 66 6.73 -3.13 -5.46
C SER A 66 5.32 -3.11 -6.03
N SER A 67 5.14 -3.63 -7.25
CA SER A 67 3.81 -3.73 -7.86
C SER A 67 2.91 -4.73 -7.14
N ALA A 68 3.47 -5.87 -6.70
CA ALA A 68 2.73 -6.84 -5.90
C ALA A 68 2.42 -6.30 -4.49
N ALA A 69 3.38 -5.63 -3.83
CA ALA A 69 3.17 -4.99 -2.54
C ALA A 69 2.05 -3.92 -2.63
N MET A 70 2.09 -3.06 -3.65
CA MET A 70 1.04 -2.06 -3.91
C MET A 70 -0.32 -2.71 -4.14
N ALA A 71 -0.41 -3.82 -4.90
CA ALA A 71 -1.66 -4.54 -5.11
C ALA A 71 -2.22 -5.09 -3.80
N ILE A 72 -1.37 -5.64 -2.91
CA ILE A 72 -1.75 -6.09 -1.57
C ILE A 72 -2.28 -4.90 -0.75
N THR A 73 -1.55 -3.80 -0.71
CA THR A 73 -1.94 -2.59 0.04
C THR A 73 -3.29 -2.05 -0.42
N ILE A 74 -3.52 -1.95 -1.73
CA ILE A 74 -4.80 -1.48 -2.28
C ILE A 74 -5.92 -2.46 -1.93
N THR A 75 -5.68 -3.78 -2.04
CA THR A 75 -6.68 -4.80 -1.70
C THR A 75 -7.04 -4.73 -0.22
N CYS A 76 -6.06 -4.61 0.68
CA CYS A 76 -6.30 -4.43 2.11
C CYS A 76 -7.12 -3.15 2.39
N ALA A 77 -6.82 -2.05 1.70
CA ALA A 77 -7.55 -0.80 1.85
C ALA A 77 -9.02 -0.92 1.42
N ILE A 78 -9.27 -1.55 0.27
CA ILE A 78 -10.64 -1.79 -0.25
C ILE A 78 -11.42 -2.68 0.70
N ASN A 79 -10.80 -3.73 1.22
CA ASN A 79 -11.41 -4.70 2.13
C ASN A 79 -11.55 -4.17 3.57
N GLY A 80 -11.18 -2.90 3.84
CA GLY A 80 -11.41 -2.25 5.13
C GLY A 80 -10.44 -2.62 6.25
N TRP A 81 -9.26 -3.14 5.89
CA TRP A 81 -8.24 -3.53 6.87
C TRP A 81 -7.65 -2.36 7.66
N PHE A 82 -7.51 -1.20 7.03
CA PHE A 82 -6.83 -0.06 7.64
C PHE A 82 -7.75 0.82 8.49
N SER A 83 -8.96 1.12 7.97
CA SER A 83 -9.95 1.93 8.66
C SER A 83 -11.32 1.79 8.00
N GLU A 84 -12.38 1.97 8.77
CA GLU A 84 -13.74 2.11 8.25
C GLU A 84 -13.95 3.48 7.59
N ASP A 85 -13.24 4.50 8.06
CA ASP A 85 -13.21 5.81 7.43
C ASP A 85 -12.36 5.77 6.14
N ALA A 86 -12.99 6.12 5.03
CA ALA A 86 -12.37 6.04 3.71
C ALA A 86 -11.16 6.99 3.56
N PHE A 87 -11.22 8.18 4.18
CA PHE A 87 -10.13 9.13 4.12
C PHE A 87 -8.92 8.68 4.96
N GLU A 88 -9.19 8.12 6.14
CA GLU A 88 -8.12 7.58 6.98
C GLU A 88 -7.52 6.32 6.36
N SER A 89 -8.33 5.44 5.76
CA SER A 89 -7.86 4.28 4.99
C SER A 89 -6.95 4.71 3.83
N PHE A 90 -7.31 5.79 3.12
CA PHE A 90 -6.48 6.38 2.07
C PHE A 90 -5.14 6.88 2.62
N ARG A 91 -5.12 7.61 3.75
CA ARG A 91 -3.89 8.12 4.37
C ARG A 91 -2.96 6.99 4.80
N ILE A 92 -3.50 5.97 5.45
CA ILE A 92 -2.73 4.81 5.89
C ILE A 92 -2.14 4.10 4.67
N SER A 93 -2.93 3.85 3.62
CA SER A 93 -2.45 3.24 2.39
C SER A 93 -1.33 4.05 1.73
N ALA A 94 -1.48 5.37 1.67
CA ALA A 94 -0.46 6.26 1.14
C ALA A 94 0.84 6.20 1.96
N ALA A 95 0.75 6.09 3.28
CA ALA A 95 1.92 5.92 4.15
C ALA A 95 2.62 4.57 3.90
N VAL A 96 1.86 3.47 3.73
CA VAL A 96 2.41 2.16 3.35
C VAL A 96 3.14 2.25 2.02
N VAL A 97 2.55 2.87 1.00
CA VAL A 97 3.16 3.05 -0.33
C VAL A 97 4.45 3.87 -0.27
N LEU A 98 4.53 4.90 0.59
CA LEU A 98 5.78 5.62 0.83
C LEU A 98 6.88 4.70 1.38
N GLY A 99 6.52 3.77 2.25
CA GLY A 99 7.43 2.74 2.74
C GLY A 99 7.86 1.76 1.66
N GLU A 100 6.95 1.33 0.79
CA GLU A 100 7.24 0.43 -0.33
C GLU A 100 8.30 1.01 -1.28
N ASN A 101 8.30 2.33 -1.50
CA ASN A 101 9.33 3.00 -2.28
C ASN A 101 10.72 2.84 -1.65
N ILE A 102 10.84 2.99 -0.34
CA ILE A 102 12.11 2.76 0.36
C ILE A 102 12.49 1.28 0.27
N GLY A 103 11.56 0.36 0.56
CA GLY A 103 11.79 -1.09 0.51
C GLY A 103 12.35 -1.55 -0.83
N THR A 104 11.82 -1.06 -1.93
CA THR A 104 12.32 -1.34 -3.29
C THR A 104 13.77 -0.91 -3.48
N THR A 105 14.17 0.23 -2.93
CA THR A 105 15.55 0.71 -3.06
C THR A 105 16.51 -0.02 -2.14
N VAL A 106 16.05 -0.52 -0.99
CA VAL A 106 16.83 -1.40 -0.11
C VAL A 106 17.17 -2.70 -0.83
N THR A 107 16.20 -3.33 -1.52
CA THR A 107 16.46 -4.57 -2.28
C THR A 107 17.47 -4.33 -3.41
N ALA A 108 17.37 -3.23 -4.14
CA ALA A 108 18.33 -2.83 -5.17
C ALA A 108 19.73 -2.58 -4.59
N TRP A 109 19.81 -1.93 -3.42
CA TRP A 109 21.08 -1.71 -2.73
C TRP A 109 21.71 -3.02 -2.28
N LEU A 110 20.96 -3.93 -1.68
CA LEU A 110 21.43 -5.25 -1.28
C LEU A 110 21.94 -6.04 -2.50
N ALA A 111 21.21 -6.05 -3.61
CA ALA A 111 21.64 -6.71 -4.84
C ALA A 111 22.94 -6.12 -5.40
N SER A 112 23.22 -4.85 -5.16
CA SER A 112 24.45 -4.18 -5.62
C SER A 112 25.72 -4.56 -4.83
N LEU A 113 25.60 -5.21 -3.67
CA LEU A 113 26.74 -5.48 -2.78
C LEU A 113 27.84 -6.30 -3.44
N GLY A 114 27.48 -7.24 -4.33
CA GLY A 114 28.41 -8.03 -5.13
C GLY A 114 28.84 -7.38 -6.46
N ALA A 115 28.30 -6.21 -6.80
CA ALA A 115 28.54 -5.55 -8.08
C ALA A 115 29.80 -4.65 -8.09
N ASN A 116 30.09 -4.06 -9.24
CA ASN A 116 31.18 -3.09 -9.40
C ASN A 116 30.92 -1.77 -8.66
N THR A 117 31.92 -0.92 -8.58
CA THR A 117 31.86 0.36 -7.83
C THR A 117 30.77 1.29 -8.34
N GLU A 118 30.57 1.35 -9.66
CA GLU A 118 29.59 2.24 -10.28
C GLU A 118 28.15 1.80 -9.94
N ALA A 119 27.88 0.50 -9.99
CA ALA A 119 26.57 -0.05 -9.58
C ALA A 119 26.27 0.21 -8.09
N LYS A 120 27.28 0.08 -7.21
CA LYS A 120 27.13 0.41 -5.79
C LYS A 120 26.84 1.89 -5.56
N ARG A 121 27.50 2.78 -6.30
CA ARG A 121 27.24 4.23 -6.22
C ARG A 121 25.84 4.57 -6.68
N ALA A 122 25.40 4.01 -7.81
CA ALA A 122 24.05 4.21 -8.34
C ALA A 122 22.97 3.71 -7.35
N ALA A 123 23.13 2.52 -6.81
CA ALA A 123 22.19 1.97 -5.84
C ALA A 123 22.11 2.80 -4.54
N ARG A 124 23.24 3.29 -4.03
CA ARG A 124 23.27 4.19 -2.86
C ARG A 124 22.59 5.52 -3.15
N ALA A 125 22.85 6.11 -4.31
CA ALA A 125 22.22 7.36 -4.72
C ALA A 125 20.69 7.19 -4.82
N HIS A 126 20.24 6.09 -5.42
CA HIS A 126 18.82 5.76 -5.52
C HIS A 126 18.17 5.57 -4.14
N PHE A 127 18.81 4.83 -3.25
CA PHE A 127 18.34 4.66 -1.88
C PHE A 127 18.23 6.00 -1.13
N LEU A 128 19.29 6.81 -1.14
CA LEU A 128 19.30 8.11 -0.48
C LEU A 128 18.23 9.06 -1.05
N PHE A 129 18.05 9.07 -2.36
CA PHE A 129 17.02 9.87 -3.01
C PHE A 129 15.63 9.51 -2.51
N ASN A 130 15.30 8.21 -2.41
CA ASN A 130 14.00 7.76 -1.92
C ASN A 130 13.83 8.05 -0.42
N VAL A 131 14.86 7.86 0.40
CA VAL A 131 14.79 8.20 1.83
C VAL A 131 14.55 9.70 2.02
N ILE A 132 15.33 10.54 1.36
CA ILE A 132 15.17 12.01 1.44
C ILE A 132 13.79 12.43 0.93
N GLY A 133 13.35 11.88 -0.22
CA GLY A 133 12.04 12.15 -0.78
C GLY A 133 10.89 11.72 0.14
N THR A 134 11.01 10.56 0.78
CA THR A 134 10.02 10.08 1.75
C THR A 134 9.99 10.94 3.02
N VAL A 135 11.14 11.33 3.55
CA VAL A 135 11.21 12.25 4.71
C VAL A 135 10.57 13.59 4.36
N TRP A 136 10.88 14.14 3.19
CA TRP A 136 10.24 15.36 2.70
C TRP A 136 8.72 15.20 2.55
N MET A 137 8.28 14.12 1.94
CA MET A 137 6.86 13.82 1.78
C MET A 137 6.16 13.68 3.13
N LEU A 138 6.79 13.04 4.13
CA LEU A 138 6.24 12.94 5.47
C LEU A 138 5.99 14.33 6.10
N ILE A 139 6.86 15.29 5.91
CA ILE A 139 6.69 16.65 6.46
C ILE A 139 5.40 17.30 5.92
N VAL A 140 5.10 17.10 4.63
CA VAL A 140 3.91 17.68 3.97
C VAL A 140 2.74 16.68 3.85
N PHE A 141 2.83 15.53 4.50
CA PHE A 141 1.93 14.39 4.27
C PHE A 141 0.47 14.72 4.49
N ILE A 142 0.14 15.33 5.63
CA ILE A 142 -1.25 15.62 5.99
C ILE A 142 -1.90 16.61 5.01
N PRO A 143 -1.34 17.79 4.74
CA PRO A 143 -1.92 18.71 3.77
C PRO A 143 -1.92 18.15 2.36
N PHE A 144 -0.89 17.40 1.96
CA PHE A 144 -0.83 16.77 0.64
C PHE A 144 -1.90 15.71 0.46
N ALA A 145 -2.07 14.80 1.43
CA ALA A 145 -3.12 13.78 1.39
C ALA A 145 -4.53 14.40 1.36
N GLY A 146 -4.74 15.48 2.13
CA GLY A 146 -5.98 16.25 2.10
C GLY A 146 -6.26 16.84 0.71
N MET A 147 -5.27 17.48 0.11
CA MET A 147 -5.39 18.06 -1.23
C MET A 147 -5.70 17.00 -2.28
N VAL A 148 -5.02 15.87 -2.27
CA VAL A 148 -5.28 14.76 -3.22
C VAL A 148 -6.68 14.20 -3.04
N TRP A 149 -7.14 14.05 -1.80
CA TRP A 149 -8.48 13.58 -1.48
C TRP A 149 -9.56 14.54 -2.02
N GLU A 150 -9.41 15.83 -1.78
CA GLU A 150 -10.31 16.88 -2.30
C GLU A 150 -10.37 16.84 -3.83
N ILE A 151 -9.23 16.78 -4.51
CA ILE A 151 -9.16 16.66 -5.97
C ILE A 151 -9.91 15.39 -6.43
N ALA A 152 -9.70 14.26 -5.75
CA ALA A 152 -10.34 13.00 -6.09
C ALA A 152 -11.86 13.03 -5.94
N GLN A 153 -12.39 13.79 -4.99
CA GLN A 153 -13.84 13.99 -4.83
C GLN A 153 -14.45 14.87 -5.92
N HIS A 154 -13.71 15.86 -6.41
CA HIS A 154 -14.14 16.79 -7.44
C HIS A 154 -13.86 16.31 -8.87
N LEU A 155 -13.34 15.07 -9.04
CA LEU A 155 -13.17 14.48 -10.37
C LEU A 155 -14.51 14.37 -11.12
N PRO A 156 -14.53 14.72 -12.42
CA PRO A 156 -15.73 14.59 -13.24
C PRO A 156 -16.33 13.19 -13.20
N ASP A 157 -17.64 13.09 -13.24
CA ASP A 157 -18.36 11.81 -13.16
C ASP A 157 -17.98 10.85 -14.31
N SER A 158 -17.52 11.37 -15.44
CA SER A 158 -16.97 10.59 -16.54
C SER A 158 -15.75 9.75 -16.13
N LEU A 159 -14.87 10.29 -15.28
CA LEU A 159 -13.71 9.55 -14.75
C LEU A 159 -14.10 8.62 -13.60
N LYS A 160 -15.13 8.98 -12.82
CA LYS A 160 -15.69 8.10 -11.79
C LYS A 160 -16.44 6.92 -12.42
N SER A 161 -17.14 7.16 -13.56
CA SER A 161 -17.85 6.12 -14.33
C SER A 161 -16.88 5.13 -14.97
N ALA A 162 -15.77 5.59 -15.55
CA ALA A 162 -14.73 4.74 -16.10
C ALA A 162 -14.14 3.80 -15.03
N LYS A 163 -13.95 4.29 -13.79
CA LYS A 163 -13.54 3.46 -12.66
C LYS A 163 -14.56 2.38 -12.31
N LYS A 164 -15.86 2.72 -12.37
CA LYS A 164 -16.95 1.77 -12.08
C LYS A 164 -17.10 0.73 -13.18
N GLU A 165 -16.93 1.13 -14.44
CA GLU A 165 -16.95 0.25 -15.60
C GLU A 165 -15.77 -0.71 -15.61
N PHE A 166 -14.55 -0.21 -15.26
CA PHE A 166 -13.37 -1.06 -15.09
C PHE A 166 -13.55 -2.08 -13.97
N ALA A 167 -14.11 -1.66 -12.84
CA ALA A 167 -14.40 -2.57 -11.71
C ALA A 167 -15.53 -3.57 -12.04
N SER A 168 -16.52 -3.20 -12.84
CA SER A 168 -17.62 -4.10 -13.25
C SER A 168 -17.23 -5.07 -14.36
N SER A 169 -16.32 -4.68 -15.26
CA SER A 169 -15.78 -5.58 -16.31
C SER A 169 -14.88 -6.67 -15.73
N GLU A 170 -14.30 -6.46 -14.55
CA GLU A 170 -13.54 -7.49 -13.83
C GLU A 170 -14.43 -8.57 -13.18
N VAL A 171 -15.74 -8.34 -13.03
CA VAL A 171 -16.70 -9.29 -12.42
C VAL A 171 -17.36 -10.18 -13.47
N ALA A 172 -17.16 -9.90 -14.77
CA ALA A 172 -17.82 -10.58 -15.89
C ALA A 172 -16.98 -11.68 -16.56
N PHE A 173 -15.86 -12.13 -15.95
CA PHE A 173 -15.04 -13.25 -16.43
C PHE A 173 -14.88 -14.34 -15.38
#